data_2a76cb2877572e59a7a4ffc3653dea35
#
_entry.id   2a76cb2877572e59a7a4ffc3653dea35
#
_cell.length_a   1.000
_cell.length_b   1.000
_cell.length_c   1.000
_cell.angle_alpha   90.00
_cell.angle_beta   90.00
_cell.angle_gamma   90.00
#
_symmetry.space_group_name_H-M   'P 1'
#
loop_
_entity.id
_entity.type
_entity.pdbx_description
1 polymer ?
#
loop_
_entity_poly.entity_id
_entity_poly.type
_entity_poly.pdbx_seq_one_letter_code
_entity_poly.pdbx_strand_id
1 'polypeptide(L)'
;MFGRVKSLDAILATAEKKSLHRTLGAFQLTLFGIGCVIGTGIFVLTAAGAQKAGPGLMLAFAIAGAICIVAALCYSEIASMIPVAGSAYTYTYATMGELLAWTVGWALVLEYAVAASAVSVGWSGYFTGTILEHTFGIHLPAWMVAGPLALGGSPGGVINLPAAVIALLVTWLLMIGTTESARVNAALVLIKVTALTAFMFLTLPKVDTANFNPFLPAGVFGGFGTGVGAVGAAATIFFAYVGFDAVSTAAEETKNPQRNVPIGLIGSLLFCTVFYMLVAAGAVGTIGGQPIMGPGGVPFPAGSEALARQCALPQYADMLVCSKEALAHVLQIGRAHV
;
A
#
# COMPACT_ATOMS: atom_id res chain seq x y z
N MET A 1 -27.27 0.01 -28.07
CA MET A 1 -26.48 -0.82 -27.14
C MET A 1 -26.09 -0.06 -25.84
N PHE A 2 -26.21 1.25 -25.82
CA PHE A 2 -25.99 2.06 -24.62
C PHE A 2 -27.23 1.99 -23.73
N GLY A 3 -27.23 1.20 -22.64
CA GLY A 3 -28.32 1.27 -21.68
C GLY A 3 -28.91 -0.06 -21.17
N ARG A 4 -28.29 -1.20 -21.41
CA ARG A 4 -28.70 -2.42 -20.71
C ARG A 4 -28.16 -2.40 -19.29
N VAL A 5 -29.00 -1.90 -18.39
CA VAL A 5 -28.79 -2.04 -16.93
C VAL A 5 -29.30 -3.41 -16.52
N LYS A 6 -28.53 -4.19 -15.81
CA LYS A 6 -29.01 -5.46 -15.26
C LYS A 6 -29.92 -5.15 -14.07
N SER A 7 -31.16 -5.61 -14.10
CA SER A 7 -32.10 -5.33 -13.00
C SER A 7 -31.54 -5.89 -11.69
N LEU A 8 -31.74 -5.15 -10.60
CA LEU A 8 -31.30 -5.55 -9.26
C LEU A 8 -31.84 -6.93 -8.89
N ASP A 9 -33.13 -7.20 -9.21
CA ASP A 9 -33.77 -8.49 -8.96
C ASP A 9 -33.08 -9.64 -9.69
N ALA A 10 -32.60 -9.43 -10.93
CA ALA A 10 -31.87 -10.45 -11.67
C ALA A 10 -30.47 -10.71 -11.09
N ILE A 11 -29.82 -9.70 -10.53
CA ILE A 11 -28.54 -9.85 -9.84
C ILE A 11 -28.74 -10.64 -8.54
N LEU A 12 -29.71 -10.25 -7.72
CA LEU A 12 -30.03 -10.89 -6.45
C LEU A 12 -30.50 -12.34 -6.64
N ALA A 13 -31.37 -12.60 -7.62
CA ALA A 13 -31.82 -13.96 -7.95
C ALA A 13 -30.67 -14.87 -8.42
N THR A 14 -29.63 -14.32 -9.05
CA THR A 14 -28.44 -15.08 -9.44
C THR A 14 -27.58 -15.40 -8.22
N ALA A 15 -27.43 -14.45 -7.29
CA ALA A 15 -26.71 -14.62 -6.02
C ALA A 15 -27.41 -15.63 -5.09
N GLU A 16 -28.75 -15.60 -5.01
CA GLU A 16 -29.51 -16.57 -4.20
C GLU A 16 -29.34 -18.01 -4.67
N LYS A 17 -29.29 -18.23 -5.99
CA LYS A 17 -29.06 -19.57 -6.57
C LYS A 17 -27.68 -20.16 -6.30
N LYS A 18 -26.69 -19.32 -6.04
CA LYS A 18 -25.28 -19.69 -5.78
C LYS A 18 -24.77 -19.11 -4.44
N SER A 19 -25.66 -18.99 -3.44
CA SER A 19 -25.31 -18.35 -2.17
C SER A 19 -24.12 -19.03 -1.50
N LEU A 20 -23.09 -18.25 -1.21
CA LEU A 20 -21.98 -18.66 -0.35
C LEU A 20 -22.45 -18.71 1.12
N HIS A 21 -21.82 -19.57 1.91
CA HIS A 21 -22.13 -19.64 3.33
C HIS A 21 -21.72 -18.34 4.04
N ARG A 22 -22.68 -17.61 4.57
CA ARG A 22 -22.45 -16.38 5.34
C ARG A 22 -21.83 -16.70 6.70
N THR A 23 -20.52 -16.59 6.79
CA THR A 23 -19.75 -16.90 8.00
C THR A 23 -19.11 -15.68 8.65
N LEU A 24 -18.83 -14.63 7.87
CA LEU A 24 -18.05 -13.47 8.30
C LEU A 24 -18.89 -12.47 9.12
N GLY A 25 -18.44 -12.19 10.34
CA GLY A 25 -18.95 -11.10 11.17
C GLY A 25 -18.17 -9.80 10.95
N ALA A 26 -18.61 -8.70 11.57
CA ALA A 26 -17.96 -7.40 11.44
C ALA A 26 -16.47 -7.42 11.82
N PHE A 27 -16.11 -8.07 12.92
CA PHE A 27 -14.72 -8.17 13.38
C PHE A 27 -13.82 -8.94 12.40
N GLN A 28 -14.31 -10.09 11.88
CA GLN A 28 -13.59 -10.90 10.91
C GLN A 28 -13.39 -10.11 9.59
N LEU A 29 -14.42 -9.36 9.19
CA LEU A 29 -14.36 -8.53 7.99
C LEU A 29 -13.38 -7.36 8.16
N THR A 30 -13.33 -6.74 9.35
CA THR A 30 -12.32 -5.72 9.68
C THR A 30 -10.91 -6.30 9.62
N LEU A 31 -10.67 -7.49 10.21
CA LEU A 31 -9.37 -8.15 10.14
C LEU A 31 -8.99 -8.52 8.70
N PHE A 32 -9.96 -8.98 7.91
CA PHE A 32 -9.75 -9.23 6.49
C PHE A 32 -9.33 -7.95 5.76
N GLY A 33 -10.02 -6.82 5.98
CA GLY A 33 -9.67 -5.53 5.41
C GLY A 33 -8.29 -5.05 5.83
N ILE A 34 -7.92 -5.16 7.11
CA ILE A 34 -6.57 -4.87 7.60
C ILE A 34 -5.53 -5.72 6.82
N GLY A 35 -5.83 -6.99 6.62
CA GLY A 35 -4.98 -7.90 5.85
C GLY A 35 -4.81 -7.47 4.38
N CYS A 36 -5.86 -6.98 3.74
CA CYS A 36 -5.82 -6.50 2.36
C CYS A 36 -5.09 -5.15 2.23
N VAL A 37 -5.33 -4.22 3.14
CA VAL A 37 -4.76 -2.88 3.11
C VAL A 37 -3.27 -2.87 3.48
N ILE A 38 -2.86 -3.57 4.55
CA ILE A 38 -1.44 -3.63 4.93
C ILE A 38 -0.67 -4.48 3.91
N GLY A 39 -0.18 -3.84 2.87
CA GLY A 39 0.68 -4.42 1.83
C GLY A 39 2.11 -3.89 1.91
N THR A 40 2.83 -3.91 0.80
CA THR A 40 4.19 -3.34 0.68
C THR A 40 4.22 -1.82 0.74
N GLY A 41 3.08 -1.15 0.56
CA GLY A 41 3.00 0.31 0.49
C GLY A 41 3.63 1.00 1.69
N ILE A 42 3.30 0.60 2.92
CA ILE A 42 3.88 1.20 4.13
C ILE A 42 5.40 0.95 4.23
N PHE A 43 5.90 -0.18 3.73
CA PHE A 43 7.31 -0.51 3.78
C PHE A 43 8.15 0.24 2.75
N VAL A 44 7.61 0.51 1.57
CA VAL A 44 8.35 1.07 0.42
C VAL A 44 8.07 2.56 0.25
N LEU A 45 6.80 3.00 0.39
CA LEU A 45 6.41 4.38 0.11
C LEU A 45 6.75 5.35 1.23
N THR A 46 7.14 4.88 2.41
CA THR A 46 7.53 5.73 3.54
C THR A 46 8.71 6.65 3.17
N ALA A 47 9.74 6.13 2.50
CA ALA A 47 10.87 6.94 2.03
C ALA A 47 10.45 7.96 0.96
N ALA A 48 9.69 7.51 -0.05
CA ALA A 48 9.21 8.37 -1.12
C ALA A 48 8.25 9.46 -0.60
N GLY A 49 7.41 9.14 0.36
CA GLY A 49 6.52 10.08 1.01
C GLY A 49 7.28 11.10 1.88
N ALA A 50 8.30 10.66 2.62
CA ALA A 50 9.17 11.53 3.39
C ALA A 50 9.95 12.50 2.47
N GLN A 51 10.43 12.04 1.31
CA GLN A 51 11.08 12.91 0.32
C GLN A 51 10.14 14.01 -0.21
N LYS A 52 8.82 13.80 -0.21
CA LYS A 52 7.83 14.79 -0.67
C LYS A 52 7.33 15.72 0.43
N ALA A 53 7.11 15.20 1.62
CA ALA A 53 6.45 15.92 2.71
C ALA A 53 7.31 16.12 3.96
N GLY A 54 8.47 15.48 4.03
CA GLY A 54 9.26 15.46 5.26
C GLY A 54 8.50 14.79 6.41
N PRO A 55 8.62 15.32 7.62
CA PRO A 55 7.84 14.85 8.78
C PRO A 55 6.31 14.97 8.59
N GLY A 56 5.85 15.84 7.69
CA GLY A 56 4.45 15.92 7.26
C GLY A 56 3.91 14.66 6.59
N LEU A 57 4.74 13.62 6.41
CA LEU A 57 4.34 12.28 5.99
C LEU A 57 3.17 11.72 6.82
N MET A 58 3.15 11.96 8.14
CA MET A 58 2.04 11.55 8.99
C MET A 58 0.72 12.22 8.58
N LEU A 59 0.77 13.52 8.27
CA LEU A 59 -0.39 14.24 7.75
C LEU A 59 -0.80 13.71 6.39
N ALA A 60 0.16 13.34 5.54
CA ALA A 60 -0.12 12.73 4.24
C ALA A 60 -0.88 11.39 4.38
N PHE A 61 -0.52 10.53 5.35
CA PHE A 61 -1.29 9.32 5.67
C PHE A 61 -2.70 9.65 6.17
N ALA A 62 -2.86 10.66 7.02
CA ALA A 62 -4.17 11.09 7.48
C ALA A 62 -5.07 11.58 6.34
N ILE A 63 -4.52 12.39 5.42
CA ILE A 63 -5.23 12.88 4.24
C ILE A 63 -5.64 11.73 3.31
N ALA A 64 -4.69 10.83 2.98
CA ALA A 64 -4.97 9.68 2.13
C ALA A 64 -6.02 8.76 2.76
N GLY A 65 -5.90 8.47 4.07
CA GLY A 65 -6.89 7.69 4.82
C GLY A 65 -8.28 8.32 4.83
N ALA A 66 -8.37 9.64 5.02
CA ALA A 66 -9.64 10.37 4.97
C ALA A 66 -10.31 10.26 3.59
N ILE A 67 -9.54 10.40 2.51
CA ILE A 67 -10.05 10.22 1.14
C ILE A 67 -10.55 8.77 0.94
N CYS A 68 -9.78 7.77 1.41
CA CYS A 68 -10.20 6.36 1.34
C CYS A 68 -11.47 6.09 2.15
N ILE A 69 -11.64 6.73 3.32
CA ILE A 69 -12.87 6.59 4.14
C ILE A 69 -14.08 7.16 3.40
N VAL A 70 -13.95 8.32 2.74
CA VAL A 70 -15.03 8.87 1.90
C VAL A 70 -15.41 7.91 0.78
N ALA A 71 -14.42 7.35 0.08
CA ALA A 71 -14.67 6.33 -0.94
C ALA A 71 -15.34 5.07 -0.33
N ALA A 72 -14.86 4.61 0.83
CA ALA A 72 -15.41 3.44 1.52
C ALA A 72 -16.85 3.64 1.98
N LEU A 73 -17.28 4.86 2.31
CA LEU A 73 -18.69 5.18 2.60
C LEU A 73 -19.56 4.92 1.39
N CYS A 74 -19.14 5.35 0.19
CA CYS A 74 -19.86 5.07 -1.06
C CYS A 74 -19.91 3.56 -1.35
N TYR A 75 -18.78 2.86 -1.20
CA TYR A 75 -18.73 1.40 -1.36
C TYR A 75 -19.63 0.68 -0.35
N SER A 76 -19.66 1.12 0.89
CA SER A 76 -20.46 0.49 1.95
C SER A 76 -21.95 0.63 1.73
N GLU A 77 -22.40 1.77 1.22
CA GLU A 77 -23.80 2.01 0.88
C GLU A 77 -24.24 1.04 -0.25
N ILE A 78 -23.49 1.02 -1.35
CA ILE A 78 -23.85 0.16 -2.50
C ILE A 78 -23.70 -1.33 -2.13
N ALA A 79 -22.64 -1.73 -1.43
CA ALA A 79 -22.45 -3.11 -0.98
C ALA A 79 -23.52 -3.60 -0.02
N SER A 80 -24.12 -2.69 0.77
CA SER A 80 -25.26 -3.04 1.63
C SER A 80 -26.54 -3.28 0.86
N MET A 81 -26.72 -2.61 -0.28
CA MET A 81 -27.88 -2.76 -1.16
C MET A 81 -27.72 -3.96 -2.11
N ILE A 82 -26.49 -4.19 -2.58
CA ILE A 82 -26.15 -5.23 -3.57
C ILE A 82 -25.05 -6.12 -2.99
N PRO A 83 -25.36 -7.00 -2.01
CA PRO A 83 -24.36 -7.83 -1.35
C PRO A 83 -23.95 -9.04 -2.22
N VAL A 84 -23.28 -8.75 -3.32
CA VAL A 84 -22.73 -9.75 -4.26
C VAL A 84 -21.24 -9.54 -4.48
N ALA A 85 -20.51 -10.62 -4.73
CA ALA A 85 -19.12 -10.54 -5.12
C ALA A 85 -19.00 -9.87 -6.50
N GLY A 86 -17.98 -9.01 -6.67
CA GLY A 86 -17.74 -8.33 -7.94
C GLY A 86 -17.41 -6.85 -7.80
N SER A 87 -17.47 -6.30 -6.58
CA SER A 87 -17.02 -4.94 -6.26
C SER A 87 -17.56 -3.89 -7.24
N ALA A 88 -16.75 -2.89 -7.58
CA ALA A 88 -17.11 -1.78 -8.46
C ALA A 88 -17.67 -2.19 -9.82
N TYR A 89 -17.21 -3.33 -10.40
CA TYR A 89 -17.76 -3.84 -11.66
C TYR A 89 -19.27 -4.09 -11.57
N THR A 90 -19.69 -4.87 -10.57
CA THR A 90 -21.11 -5.23 -10.41
C THR A 90 -21.96 -4.02 -10.06
N TYR A 91 -21.43 -3.12 -9.21
CA TYR A 91 -22.10 -1.88 -8.83
C TYR A 91 -22.32 -0.96 -10.04
N THR A 92 -21.30 -0.79 -10.88
CA THR A 92 -21.40 0.01 -12.10
C THR A 92 -22.38 -0.63 -13.10
N TYR A 93 -22.41 -1.97 -13.20
CA TYR A 93 -23.34 -2.66 -14.08
C TYR A 93 -24.79 -2.48 -13.66
N ALA A 94 -25.04 -2.47 -12.34
CA ALA A 94 -26.39 -2.26 -11.81
C ALA A 94 -26.87 -0.81 -11.92
N THR A 95 -25.98 0.18 -11.94
CA THR A 95 -26.34 1.60 -11.88
C THR A 95 -26.14 2.34 -13.19
N MET A 96 -25.05 2.07 -13.90
CA MET A 96 -24.59 2.86 -15.06
C MET A 96 -24.65 2.08 -16.39
N GLY A 97 -24.86 0.76 -16.33
CA GLY A 97 -25.01 -0.09 -17.50
C GLY A 97 -23.72 -0.74 -18.00
N GLU A 98 -23.87 -1.53 -19.07
CA GLU A 98 -22.88 -2.52 -19.53
C GLU A 98 -21.56 -1.90 -19.99
N LEU A 99 -21.59 -0.79 -20.76
CA LEU A 99 -20.37 -0.19 -21.31
C LEU A 99 -19.45 0.36 -20.22
N LEU A 100 -20.01 1.09 -19.26
CA LEU A 100 -19.23 1.64 -18.16
C LEU A 100 -18.73 0.52 -17.22
N ALA A 101 -19.56 -0.49 -16.97
CA ALA A 101 -19.15 -1.66 -16.22
C ALA A 101 -17.98 -2.40 -16.88
N TRP A 102 -18.01 -2.58 -18.20
CA TRP A 102 -16.89 -3.17 -18.95
C TRP A 102 -15.61 -2.36 -18.81
N THR A 103 -15.69 -1.04 -18.91
CA THR A 103 -14.53 -0.14 -18.72
C THR A 103 -13.98 -0.25 -17.31
N VAL A 104 -14.84 -0.23 -16.28
CA VAL A 104 -14.45 -0.39 -14.88
C VAL A 104 -13.85 -1.78 -14.63
N GLY A 105 -14.39 -2.83 -15.23
CA GLY A 105 -13.85 -4.18 -15.13
C GLY A 105 -12.40 -4.27 -15.62
N TRP A 106 -12.09 -3.67 -16.78
CA TRP A 106 -10.73 -3.61 -17.29
C TRP A 106 -9.82 -2.73 -16.44
N ALA A 107 -10.33 -1.63 -15.87
CA ALA A 107 -9.58 -0.81 -14.94
C ALA A 107 -9.21 -1.58 -13.67
N LEU A 108 -10.12 -2.39 -13.11
CA LEU A 108 -9.84 -3.27 -11.97
C LEU A 108 -8.79 -4.34 -12.29
N VAL A 109 -8.86 -4.95 -13.48
CA VAL A 109 -7.82 -5.91 -13.93
C VAL A 109 -6.45 -5.23 -13.97
N LEU A 110 -6.38 -4.03 -14.53
CA LEU A 110 -5.15 -3.25 -14.59
C LEU A 110 -4.65 -2.88 -13.17
N GLU A 111 -5.54 -2.42 -12.30
CA GLU A 111 -5.23 -2.05 -10.93
C GLU A 111 -4.59 -3.22 -10.16
N TYR A 112 -5.22 -4.39 -10.16
CA TYR A 112 -4.69 -5.56 -9.47
C TYR A 112 -3.41 -6.10 -10.10
N ALA A 113 -3.27 -6.05 -11.42
CA ALA A 113 -2.04 -6.47 -12.11
C ALA A 113 -0.86 -5.54 -11.76
N VAL A 114 -1.08 -4.22 -11.77
CA VAL A 114 -0.06 -3.24 -11.38
C VAL A 114 0.26 -3.38 -9.90
N ALA A 115 -0.74 -3.53 -9.03
CA ALA A 115 -0.54 -3.73 -7.60
C ALA A 115 0.29 -5.00 -7.31
N ALA A 116 -0.06 -6.14 -7.91
CA ALA A 116 0.69 -7.38 -7.76
C ALA A 116 2.14 -7.24 -8.22
N SER A 117 2.37 -6.56 -9.35
CA SER A 117 3.71 -6.29 -9.87
C SER A 117 4.52 -5.40 -8.93
N ALA A 118 3.93 -4.30 -8.46
CA ALA A 118 4.58 -3.37 -7.53
C ALA A 118 4.93 -4.05 -6.20
N VAL A 119 4.01 -4.88 -5.66
CA VAL A 119 4.23 -5.67 -4.44
C VAL A 119 5.37 -6.66 -4.61
N SER A 120 5.42 -7.36 -5.75
CA SER A 120 6.48 -8.34 -6.04
C SER A 120 7.85 -7.67 -6.15
N VAL A 121 7.92 -6.49 -6.79
CA VAL A 121 9.17 -5.70 -6.89
C VAL A 121 9.59 -5.16 -5.52
N GLY A 122 8.65 -4.63 -4.72
CA GLY A 122 8.94 -4.19 -3.37
C GLY A 122 9.45 -5.32 -2.48
N TRP A 123 8.82 -6.50 -2.54
CA TRP A 123 9.30 -7.70 -1.83
C TRP A 123 10.71 -8.10 -2.29
N SER A 124 10.96 -8.08 -3.59
CA SER A 124 12.29 -8.35 -4.16
C SER A 124 13.37 -7.45 -3.57
N GLY A 125 13.09 -6.14 -3.40
CA GLY A 125 14.03 -5.19 -2.79
C GLY A 125 14.41 -5.62 -1.36
N TYR A 126 13.42 -5.89 -0.51
CA TYR A 126 13.66 -6.35 0.86
C TYR A 126 14.37 -7.71 0.90
N PHE A 127 14.01 -8.63 0.03
CA PHE A 127 14.66 -9.95 -0.04
C PHE A 127 16.13 -9.84 -0.45
N THR A 128 16.42 -9.07 -1.49
CA THR A 128 17.80 -8.94 -2.01
C THR A 128 18.64 -8.05 -1.10
N GLY A 129 18.16 -6.88 -0.71
CA GLY A 129 18.93 -5.94 0.09
C GLY A 129 19.06 -6.37 1.55
N THR A 130 17.92 -6.63 2.24
CA THR A 130 17.98 -6.93 3.68
C THR A 130 18.40 -8.37 3.95
N ILE A 131 17.85 -9.36 3.23
CA ILE A 131 18.10 -10.77 3.55
C ILE A 131 19.39 -11.25 2.89
N LEU A 132 19.50 -11.16 1.56
CA LEU A 132 20.66 -11.72 0.87
C LEU A 132 21.93 -10.91 1.11
N GLU A 133 21.87 -9.61 0.90
CA GLU A 133 23.07 -8.75 0.95
C GLU A 133 23.49 -8.49 2.38
N HIS A 134 22.58 -8.00 3.24
CA HIS A 134 22.94 -7.60 4.59
C HIS A 134 23.14 -8.79 5.55
N THR A 135 22.33 -9.87 5.43
CA THR A 135 22.41 -11.01 6.36
C THR A 135 23.40 -12.07 5.88
N PHE A 136 23.45 -12.37 4.59
CA PHE A 136 24.27 -13.44 4.03
C PHE A 136 25.47 -12.94 3.23
N GLY A 137 25.60 -11.63 2.97
CA GLY A 137 26.70 -11.07 2.16
C GLY A 137 26.63 -11.45 0.67
N ILE A 138 25.48 -11.89 0.19
CA ILE A 138 25.30 -12.35 -1.19
C ILE A 138 24.81 -11.19 -2.06
N HIS A 139 25.67 -10.74 -2.99
CA HIS A 139 25.33 -9.70 -3.96
C HIS A 139 24.86 -10.33 -5.27
N LEU A 140 23.58 -10.12 -5.61
CA LEU A 140 23.07 -10.53 -6.91
C LEU A 140 23.45 -9.49 -7.98
N PRO A 141 23.80 -9.94 -9.21
CA PRO A 141 24.12 -9.00 -10.29
C PRO A 141 22.92 -8.16 -10.69
N ALA A 142 23.16 -6.90 -11.05
CA ALA A 142 22.12 -5.92 -11.36
C ALA A 142 21.14 -6.39 -12.46
N TRP A 143 21.59 -7.18 -13.41
CA TRP A 143 20.75 -7.70 -14.50
C TRP A 143 19.63 -8.66 -14.02
N MET A 144 19.79 -9.25 -12.81
CA MET A 144 18.81 -10.17 -12.19
C MET A 144 17.86 -9.48 -11.21
N VAL A 145 18.18 -8.28 -10.74
CA VAL A 145 17.40 -7.59 -9.68
C VAL A 145 16.76 -6.31 -10.15
N ALA A 146 17.07 -5.87 -11.38
CA ALA A 146 16.51 -4.66 -11.97
C ALA A 146 15.73 -4.97 -13.25
N GLY A 147 14.66 -4.21 -13.49
CA GLY A 147 13.91 -4.29 -14.74
C GLY A 147 14.68 -3.67 -15.93
N PRO A 148 14.17 -3.84 -17.16
CA PRO A 148 14.83 -3.35 -18.38
C PRO A 148 14.90 -1.83 -18.50
N LEU A 149 14.05 -1.12 -17.74
CA LEU A 149 14.04 0.34 -17.70
C LEU A 149 14.92 0.83 -16.56
N ALA A 150 15.94 1.62 -16.88
CA ALA A 150 16.79 2.32 -15.90
C ALA A 150 16.00 3.48 -15.27
N LEU A 151 15.14 3.18 -14.30
CA LEU A 151 14.37 4.17 -13.56
C LEU A 151 15.07 4.52 -12.25
N GLY A 152 15.09 5.80 -11.90
CA GLY A 152 15.58 6.28 -10.61
C GLY A 152 17.09 6.10 -10.40
N GLY A 153 17.91 6.19 -11.45
CA GLY A 153 19.38 6.10 -11.36
C GLY A 153 19.94 4.71 -11.05
N SER A 154 19.09 3.69 -11.02
CA SER A 154 19.57 2.31 -10.95
C SER A 154 20.05 1.84 -12.33
N PRO A 155 21.15 1.08 -12.42
CA PRO A 155 21.54 0.48 -13.69
C PRO A 155 20.39 -0.39 -14.20
N GLY A 156 20.02 -0.21 -15.49
CA GLY A 156 19.02 -1.04 -16.15
C GLY A 156 19.46 -2.51 -16.08
N GLY A 157 18.51 -3.39 -15.73
CA GLY A 157 18.70 -4.83 -15.76
C GLY A 157 18.01 -5.46 -16.96
N VAL A 158 17.87 -6.77 -16.92
CA VAL A 158 17.11 -7.53 -17.93
C VAL A 158 15.75 -7.93 -17.34
N ILE A 159 15.77 -8.45 -16.12
CA ILE A 159 14.58 -8.94 -15.43
C ILE A 159 14.80 -8.86 -13.92
N ASN A 160 13.74 -8.56 -13.17
CA ASN A 160 13.75 -8.73 -11.72
C ASN A 160 13.34 -10.18 -11.41
N LEU A 161 14.33 -11.07 -11.37
CA LEU A 161 14.13 -12.51 -11.17
C LEU A 161 13.47 -12.84 -9.82
N PRO A 162 13.90 -12.27 -8.65
CA PRO A 162 13.23 -12.54 -7.38
C PRO A 162 11.76 -12.12 -7.40
N ALA A 163 11.43 -10.98 -8.03
CA ALA A 163 10.04 -10.54 -8.16
C ALA A 163 9.21 -11.50 -9.03
N ALA A 164 9.78 -12.00 -10.12
CA ALA A 164 9.12 -12.99 -10.98
C ALA A 164 8.90 -14.32 -10.25
N VAL A 165 9.90 -14.79 -9.50
CA VAL A 165 9.81 -16.04 -8.73
C VAL A 165 8.72 -15.95 -7.67
N ILE A 166 8.66 -14.88 -6.87
CA ILE A 166 7.61 -14.76 -5.85
C ILE A 166 6.22 -14.66 -6.47
N ALA A 167 6.07 -13.94 -7.58
CA ALA A 167 4.79 -13.86 -8.29
C ALA A 167 4.32 -15.24 -8.79
N LEU A 168 5.23 -16.04 -9.34
CA LEU A 168 4.93 -17.40 -9.79
C LEU A 168 4.62 -18.34 -8.63
N LEU A 169 5.34 -18.23 -7.50
CA LEU A 169 5.08 -19.03 -6.30
C LEU A 169 3.70 -18.73 -5.72
N VAL A 170 3.31 -17.45 -5.63
CA VAL A 170 1.98 -17.06 -5.16
C VAL A 170 0.90 -17.55 -6.14
N THR A 171 1.13 -17.41 -7.44
CA THR A 171 0.20 -17.93 -8.46
C THR A 171 0.04 -19.45 -8.33
N TRP A 172 1.13 -20.19 -8.17
CA TRP A 172 1.09 -21.63 -7.94
C TRP A 172 0.31 -21.99 -6.66
N LEU A 173 0.54 -21.27 -5.56
CA LEU A 173 -0.20 -21.44 -4.31
C LEU A 173 -1.70 -21.25 -4.50
N LEU A 174 -2.11 -20.23 -5.26
CA LEU A 174 -3.51 -19.97 -5.56
C LEU A 174 -4.16 -21.09 -6.40
N MET A 175 -3.38 -21.76 -7.26
CA MET A 175 -3.86 -22.90 -8.06
C MET A 175 -4.05 -24.17 -7.23
N ILE A 176 -3.33 -24.36 -6.12
CA ILE A 176 -3.45 -25.55 -5.25
C ILE A 176 -4.83 -25.59 -4.60
N GLY A 177 -5.35 -24.45 -4.13
CA GLY A 177 -6.69 -24.37 -3.56
C GLY A 177 -6.90 -23.16 -2.65
N THR A 178 -8.17 -22.83 -2.45
CA THR A 178 -8.57 -21.66 -1.66
C THR A 178 -8.29 -21.82 -0.17
N THR A 179 -8.39 -23.03 0.36
CA THR A 179 -8.19 -23.31 1.81
C THR A 179 -6.73 -23.13 2.21
N GLU A 180 -5.80 -23.68 1.43
CA GLU A 180 -4.36 -23.55 1.65
C GLU A 180 -3.92 -22.11 1.49
N SER A 181 -4.38 -21.45 0.43
CA SER A 181 -4.13 -20.04 0.16
C SER A 181 -4.63 -19.15 1.31
N ALA A 182 -5.83 -19.40 1.85
CA ALA A 182 -6.37 -18.65 2.97
C ALA A 182 -5.55 -18.83 4.28
N ARG A 183 -5.04 -20.04 4.56
CA ARG A 183 -4.17 -20.30 5.71
C ARG A 183 -2.83 -19.58 5.58
N VAL A 184 -2.20 -19.66 4.42
CA VAL A 184 -0.95 -18.94 4.15
C VAL A 184 -1.15 -17.44 4.25
N ASN A 185 -2.23 -16.91 3.67
CA ASN A 185 -2.56 -15.49 3.79
C ASN A 185 -2.75 -15.06 5.25
N ALA A 186 -3.47 -15.82 6.06
CA ALA A 186 -3.66 -15.51 7.48
C ALA A 186 -2.32 -15.48 8.26
N ALA A 187 -1.42 -16.43 7.99
CA ALA A 187 -0.07 -16.44 8.56
C ALA A 187 0.74 -15.22 8.13
N LEU A 188 0.71 -14.86 6.85
CA LEU A 188 1.40 -13.68 6.32
C LEU A 188 0.85 -12.38 6.91
N VAL A 189 -0.48 -12.27 7.10
CA VAL A 189 -1.11 -11.12 7.77
C VAL A 189 -0.63 -11.00 9.22
N LEU A 190 -0.57 -12.11 9.95
CA LEU A 190 -0.06 -12.12 11.32
C LEU A 190 1.40 -11.68 11.38
N ILE A 191 2.25 -12.20 10.49
CA ILE A 191 3.67 -11.85 10.42
C ILE A 191 3.84 -10.35 10.16
N LYS A 192 3.15 -9.79 9.14
CA LYS A 192 3.33 -8.37 8.78
C LYS A 192 2.80 -7.43 9.86
N VAL A 193 1.67 -7.73 10.50
CA VAL A 193 1.15 -6.93 11.61
C VAL A 193 2.08 -6.99 12.83
N THR A 194 2.58 -8.18 13.16
CA THR A 194 3.55 -8.36 14.25
C THR A 194 4.86 -7.61 13.96
N ALA A 195 5.38 -7.70 12.73
CA ALA A 195 6.60 -7.00 12.34
C ALA A 195 6.47 -5.47 12.45
N LEU A 196 5.36 -4.90 11.97
CA LEU A 196 5.10 -3.47 12.08
C LEU A 196 4.85 -3.03 13.53
N THR A 197 4.18 -3.86 14.32
CA THR A 197 3.97 -3.60 15.75
C THR A 197 5.31 -3.62 16.50
N ALA A 198 6.15 -4.61 16.23
CA ALA A 198 7.51 -4.67 16.78
C ALA A 198 8.34 -3.45 16.36
N PHE A 199 8.24 -3.04 15.09
CA PHE A 199 8.88 -1.81 14.59
C PHE A 199 8.48 -0.60 15.44
N MET A 200 7.18 -0.41 15.68
CA MET A 200 6.68 0.71 16.50
C MET A 200 7.22 0.65 17.94
N PHE A 201 7.21 -0.52 18.57
CA PHE A 201 7.76 -0.69 19.93
C PHE A 201 9.24 -0.39 20.03
N LEU A 202 10.00 -0.65 18.97
CA LEU A 202 11.45 -0.40 18.93
C LEU A 202 11.78 1.06 18.59
N THR A 203 10.97 1.74 17.80
CA THR A 203 11.26 3.08 17.27
C THR A 203 10.61 4.20 18.08
N LEU A 204 9.35 4.07 18.48
CA LEU A 204 8.62 5.15 19.18
C LEU A 204 9.31 5.62 20.48
N PRO A 205 9.92 4.74 21.31
CA PRO A 205 10.67 5.20 22.48
C PRO A 205 11.95 5.97 22.16
N LYS A 206 12.47 5.86 20.93
CA LYS A 206 13.71 6.52 20.47
C LYS A 206 13.44 7.76 19.60
N VAL A 207 12.21 8.23 19.56
CA VAL A 207 11.82 9.40 18.78
C VAL A 207 12.48 10.65 19.36
N ASP A 208 13.24 11.35 18.50
CA ASP A 208 13.73 12.69 18.77
C ASP A 208 12.79 13.72 18.15
N THR A 209 12.26 14.62 18.98
CA THR A 209 11.35 15.67 18.54
C THR A 209 12.00 16.69 17.60
N ALA A 210 13.34 16.81 17.63
CA ALA A 210 14.09 17.66 16.71
C ALA A 210 13.92 17.20 15.24
N ASN A 211 13.75 15.90 15.01
CA ASN A 211 13.55 15.32 13.68
C ASN A 211 12.24 15.76 13.02
N PHE A 212 11.31 16.32 13.79
CA PHE A 212 10.04 16.87 13.25
C PHE A 212 10.12 18.36 12.87
N ASN A 213 11.27 19.00 13.00
CA ASN A 213 11.41 20.41 12.71
C ASN A 213 12.31 20.68 11.49
N PRO A 214 11.81 21.35 10.42
CA PRO A 214 10.43 21.80 10.21
C PRO A 214 9.47 20.64 9.91
N PHE A 215 8.24 20.73 10.45
CA PHE A 215 7.24 19.65 10.27
C PHE A 215 6.75 19.53 8.81
N LEU A 216 6.60 20.65 8.12
CA LEU A 216 6.15 20.74 6.73
C LEU A 216 7.17 21.54 5.88
N PRO A 217 8.35 20.99 5.58
CA PRO A 217 9.39 21.71 4.87
C PRO A 217 8.98 22.17 3.47
N ALA A 218 8.09 21.42 2.81
CA ALA A 218 7.53 21.77 1.50
C ALA A 218 6.09 22.30 1.58
N GLY A 219 5.58 22.62 2.78
CA GLY A 219 4.22 23.06 2.99
C GLY A 219 3.16 21.97 2.82
N VAL A 220 1.88 22.35 2.97
CA VAL A 220 0.75 21.41 2.80
C VAL A 220 0.55 21.09 1.32
N PHE A 221 0.49 22.10 0.47
CA PHE A 221 0.20 21.94 -0.96
C PHE A 221 1.46 21.87 -1.83
N GLY A 222 2.63 22.19 -1.27
CA GLY A 222 3.85 22.37 -2.07
C GLY A 222 3.71 23.49 -3.10
N GLY A 223 4.59 23.54 -4.11
CA GLY A 223 4.37 24.37 -5.29
C GLY A 223 3.30 23.77 -6.18
N PHE A 224 2.42 24.59 -6.74
CA PHE A 224 1.35 24.11 -7.64
C PHE A 224 1.95 23.28 -8.79
N GLY A 225 1.50 22.04 -8.97
CA GLY A 225 1.96 21.15 -10.03
C GLY A 225 3.28 20.39 -9.74
N THR A 226 3.95 20.63 -8.61
CA THR A 226 5.22 19.94 -8.28
C THR A 226 5.03 18.54 -7.70
N GLY A 227 3.83 18.21 -7.22
CA GLY A 227 3.53 16.92 -6.56
C GLY A 227 4.28 16.69 -5.25
N VAL A 228 4.78 17.76 -4.61
CA VAL A 228 5.43 17.76 -3.29
C VAL A 228 4.49 18.34 -2.22
N GLY A 229 4.93 18.35 -0.96
CA GLY A 229 4.10 18.74 0.18
C GLY A 229 3.22 17.59 0.67
N ALA A 230 2.44 17.83 1.73
CA ALA A 230 1.61 16.79 2.34
C ALA A 230 0.55 16.22 1.38
N VAL A 231 -0.09 17.05 0.57
CA VAL A 231 -1.09 16.61 -0.42
C VAL A 231 -0.44 15.83 -1.56
N GLY A 232 0.71 16.28 -2.09
CA GLY A 232 1.45 15.56 -3.11
C GLY A 232 1.99 14.20 -2.62
N ALA A 233 2.42 14.13 -1.36
CA ALA A 233 2.78 12.88 -0.70
C ALA A 233 1.54 11.98 -0.52
N ALA A 234 0.39 12.53 -0.09
CA ALA A 234 -0.85 11.78 0.09
C ALA A 234 -1.30 11.09 -1.21
N ALA A 235 -1.18 11.75 -2.36
CA ALA A 235 -1.46 11.15 -3.66
C ALA A 235 -0.56 9.93 -3.97
N THR A 236 0.70 9.97 -3.57
CA THR A 236 1.63 8.84 -3.72
C THR A 236 1.32 7.73 -2.72
N ILE A 237 1.06 8.10 -1.46
CA ILE A 237 0.78 7.19 -0.34
C ILE A 237 -0.58 6.51 -0.49
N PHE A 238 -1.50 7.09 -1.26
CA PHE A 238 -2.80 6.48 -1.54
C PHE A 238 -2.67 5.01 -1.96
N PHE A 239 -1.62 4.67 -2.69
CA PHE A 239 -1.32 3.28 -3.06
C PHE A 239 -1.17 2.35 -1.84
N ALA A 240 -0.76 2.85 -0.67
CA ALA A 240 -0.65 2.04 0.55
C ALA A 240 -2.01 1.62 1.13
N TYR A 241 -3.10 2.23 0.66
CA TYR A 241 -4.48 1.90 1.04
C TYR A 241 -5.19 1.04 0.00
N VAL A 242 -4.61 0.80 -1.19
CA VAL A 242 -5.19 -0.06 -2.22
C VAL A 242 -5.46 -1.44 -1.64
N GLY A 243 -6.64 -1.97 -1.94
CA GLY A 243 -7.13 -3.24 -1.40
C GLY A 243 -8.26 -3.09 -0.36
N PHE A 244 -8.60 -1.87 0.08
CA PHE A 244 -9.76 -1.69 0.97
C PHE A 244 -11.08 -2.09 0.30
N ASP A 245 -11.19 -1.89 -1.01
CA ASP A 245 -12.34 -2.27 -1.84
C ASP A 245 -12.56 -3.79 -1.89
N ALA A 246 -11.50 -4.59 -1.70
CA ALA A 246 -11.58 -6.05 -1.61
C ALA A 246 -12.50 -6.51 -0.46
N VAL A 247 -12.69 -5.71 0.58
CA VAL A 247 -13.66 -5.99 1.66
C VAL A 247 -15.07 -6.07 1.10
N SER A 248 -15.40 -5.27 0.09
CA SER A 248 -16.73 -5.29 -0.55
C SER A 248 -16.99 -6.59 -1.33
N THR A 249 -15.95 -7.27 -1.80
CA THR A 249 -16.11 -8.56 -2.50
C THR A 249 -16.53 -9.67 -1.54
N ALA A 250 -16.22 -9.55 -0.25
CA ALA A 250 -16.62 -10.50 0.80
C ALA A 250 -18.05 -10.24 1.33
N ALA A 251 -18.79 -9.28 0.76
CA ALA A 251 -20.16 -8.96 1.18
C ALA A 251 -21.11 -10.16 1.08
N GLU A 252 -20.91 -11.04 0.07
CA GLU A 252 -21.72 -12.25 -0.14
C GLU A 252 -21.57 -13.29 0.97
N GLU A 253 -20.36 -13.37 1.57
CA GLU A 253 -20.04 -14.25 2.70
C GLU A 253 -20.32 -13.62 4.07
N THR A 254 -20.79 -12.38 4.10
CA THR A 254 -20.96 -11.60 5.32
C THR A 254 -22.34 -11.80 5.93
N LYS A 255 -22.38 -12.05 7.26
CA LYS A 255 -23.59 -12.03 8.06
C LYS A 255 -24.09 -10.60 8.19
N ASN A 256 -25.38 -10.35 7.97
CA ASN A 256 -25.97 -9.02 8.01
C ASN A 256 -25.13 -7.97 7.26
N PRO A 257 -24.96 -8.11 5.92
CA PRO A 257 -24.03 -7.30 5.15
C PRO A 257 -24.30 -5.80 5.27
N GLN A 258 -25.57 -5.40 5.38
CA GLN A 258 -25.98 -4.00 5.57
C GLN A 258 -25.32 -3.32 6.79
N ARG A 259 -25.01 -4.07 7.83
CA ARG A 259 -24.36 -3.55 9.04
C ARG A 259 -22.86 -3.84 9.05
N ASN A 260 -22.48 -5.08 8.71
CA ASN A 260 -21.14 -5.55 8.94
C ASN A 260 -20.15 -5.14 7.85
N VAL A 261 -20.60 -4.93 6.60
CA VAL A 261 -19.73 -4.44 5.52
C VAL A 261 -19.25 -3.01 5.77
N PRO A 262 -20.14 -2.04 6.10
CA PRO A 262 -19.71 -0.70 6.48
C PRO A 262 -18.72 -0.70 7.65
N ILE A 263 -18.99 -1.47 8.70
CA ILE A 263 -18.10 -1.55 9.88
C ILE A 263 -16.73 -2.14 9.47
N GLY A 264 -16.72 -3.17 8.64
CA GLY A 264 -15.49 -3.80 8.16
C GLY A 264 -14.63 -2.85 7.32
N LEU A 265 -15.24 -2.15 6.36
CA LEU A 265 -14.57 -1.18 5.50
C LEU A 265 -14.00 0.01 6.28
N ILE A 266 -14.84 0.70 7.04
CA ILE A 266 -14.44 1.89 7.77
C ILE A 266 -13.49 1.53 8.92
N GLY A 267 -13.78 0.45 9.64
CA GLY A 267 -12.96 -0.03 10.75
C GLY A 267 -11.56 -0.41 10.32
N SER A 268 -11.39 -1.12 9.19
CA SER A 268 -10.08 -1.48 8.67
C SER A 268 -9.29 -0.24 8.22
N LEU A 269 -9.90 0.69 7.51
CA LEU A 269 -9.25 1.92 7.07
C LEU A 269 -8.84 2.82 8.23
N LEU A 270 -9.70 2.99 9.23
CA LEU A 270 -9.38 3.78 10.41
C LEU A 270 -8.21 3.19 11.18
N PHE A 271 -8.25 1.87 11.40
CA PHE A 271 -7.14 1.15 12.04
C PHE A 271 -5.84 1.32 11.26
N CYS A 272 -5.85 1.07 9.94
CA CYS A 272 -4.67 1.19 9.10
C CYS A 272 -4.13 2.61 9.05
N THR A 273 -5.00 3.62 9.03
CA THR A 273 -4.58 5.04 9.03
C THR A 273 -3.82 5.38 10.31
N VAL A 274 -4.38 5.07 11.47
CA VAL A 274 -3.71 5.31 12.76
C VAL A 274 -2.39 4.52 12.83
N PHE A 275 -2.42 3.27 12.41
CA PHE A 275 -1.27 2.39 12.42
C PHE A 275 -0.14 2.91 11.52
N TYR A 276 -0.46 3.36 10.31
CA TYR A 276 0.49 3.94 9.37
C TYR A 276 1.08 5.27 9.86
N MET A 277 0.27 6.10 10.50
CA MET A 277 0.75 7.34 11.12
C MET A 277 1.77 7.05 12.23
N LEU A 278 1.54 6.03 13.05
CA LEU A 278 2.47 5.63 14.12
C LEU A 278 3.77 5.05 13.56
N VAL A 279 3.67 4.22 12.51
CA VAL A 279 4.86 3.70 11.81
C VAL A 279 5.68 4.84 11.19
N ALA A 280 5.00 5.78 10.52
CA ALA A 280 5.66 6.95 9.93
C ALA A 280 6.30 7.85 11.01
N ALA A 281 5.61 8.06 12.14
CA ALA A 281 6.15 8.79 13.27
C ALA A 281 7.42 8.13 13.85
N GLY A 282 7.40 6.80 13.99
CA GLY A 282 8.56 6.03 14.43
C GLY A 282 9.72 6.13 13.43
N ALA A 283 9.44 5.99 12.13
CA ALA A 283 10.47 6.06 11.10
C ALA A 283 11.13 7.45 11.02
N VAL A 284 10.31 8.49 10.90
CA VAL A 284 10.79 9.87 10.80
C VAL A 284 11.42 10.34 12.11
N GLY A 285 10.80 10.01 13.25
CA GLY A 285 11.25 10.47 14.55
C GLY A 285 12.60 9.85 14.97
N THR A 286 12.94 8.67 14.49
CA THR A 286 14.18 7.98 14.88
C THR A 286 15.41 8.45 14.09
N ILE A 287 15.31 8.56 12.77
CA ILE A 287 16.47 8.88 11.91
C ILE A 287 16.30 10.16 11.07
N GLY A 288 15.18 10.87 11.27
CA GLY A 288 14.83 12.03 10.48
C GLY A 288 14.24 11.66 9.12
N GLY A 289 13.41 12.54 8.60
CA GLY A 289 12.72 12.34 7.31
C GLY A 289 12.72 13.60 6.46
N GLN A 290 13.70 14.52 6.70
CA GLN A 290 13.77 15.77 5.95
C GLN A 290 14.08 15.48 4.47
N PRO A 291 13.36 16.15 3.53
CA PRO A 291 13.59 15.94 2.12
C PRO A 291 14.93 16.55 1.67
N ILE A 292 15.57 15.91 0.71
CA ILE A 292 16.73 16.49 0.04
C ILE A 292 16.24 17.52 -0.96
N MET A 293 16.61 18.78 -0.72
CA MET A 293 16.17 19.92 -1.53
C MET A 293 17.02 20.05 -2.81
N GLY A 294 16.34 20.32 -3.90
CA GLY A 294 16.94 20.65 -5.18
C GLY A 294 17.10 22.16 -5.38
N PRO A 295 17.56 22.57 -6.58
CA PRO A 295 17.64 23.96 -6.96
C PRO A 295 16.27 24.66 -6.82
N GLY A 296 16.27 25.84 -6.19
CA GLY A 296 15.04 26.60 -5.97
C GLY A 296 14.25 26.21 -4.72
N GLY A 297 14.82 25.38 -3.83
CA GLY A 297 14.19 25.03 -2.55
C GLY A 297 12.99 24.08 -2.68
N VAL A 298 12.90 23.36 -3.80
CA VAL A 298 11.89 22.31 -4.01
C VAL A 298 12.55 20.94 -3.83
N PRO A 299 11.94 19.99 -3.11
CA PRO A 299 12.47 18.64 -2.99
C PRO A 299 12.71 17.98 -4.36
N PHE A 300 13.81 17.25 -4.49
CA PHE A 300 14.00 16.41 -5.67
C PHE A 300 12.84 15.44 -5.83
N PRO A 301 12.39 15.16 -7.07
CA PRO A 301 11.34 14.17 -7.29
C PRO A 301 11.77 12.80 -6.78
N ALA A 302 10.90 12.15 -5.98
CA ALA A 302 11.16 10.81 -5.46
C ALA A 302 11.39 9.83 -6.63
N GLY A 303 12.44 9.01 -6.55
CA GLY A 303 12.83 8.08 -7.61
C GLY A 303 13.53 8.71 -8.81
N SER A 304 13.88 10.01 -8.78
CA SER A 304 14.63 10.65 -9.87
C SER A 304 16.11 10.28 -9.80
N GLU A 305 16.77 10.34 -10.99
CA GLU A 305 18.22 10.15 -11.07
C GLU A 305 18.98 11.23 -10.28
N ALA A 306 18.46 12.45 -10.25
CA ALA A 306 19.04 13.55 -9.49
C ALA A 306 19.05 13.25 -7.99
N LEU A 307 17.94 12.72 -7.45
CA LEU A 307 17.90 12.26 -6.05
C LEU A 307 18.86 11.10 -5.82
N ALA A 308 18.91 10.13 -6.72
CA ALA A 308 19.80 8.97 -6.59
C ALA A 308 21.28 9.40 -6.54
N ARG A 309 21.67 10.39 -7.33
CA ARG A 309 23.03 10.98 -7.27
C ARG A 309 23.32 11.65 -5.94
N GLN A 310 22.35 12.33 -5.33
CA GLN A 310 22.50 12.92 -4.01
C GLN A 310 22.63 11.84 -2.93
N CYS A 311 21.79 10.81 -2.99
CA CYS A 311 21.82 9.69 -2.06
C CYS A 311 23.13 8.85 -2.13
N ALA A 312 23.87 8.93 -3.22
CA ALA A 312 25.20 8.32 -3.32
C ALA A 312 26.28 9.05 -2.54
N LEU A 313 26.01 10.28 -2.05
CA LEU A 313 26.95 11.05 -1.26
C LEU A 313 26.92 10.54 0.20
N PRO A 314 28.11 10.37 0.87
CA PRO A 314 28.18 9.82 2.22
C PRO A 314 27.29 10.54 3.25
N GLN A 315 27.13 11.87 3.09
CA GLN A 315 26.33 12.70 3.99
C GLN A 315 24.82 12.43 3.95
N TYR A 316 24.33 11.80 2.90
CA TYR A 316 22.90 11.48 2.71
C TYR A 316 22.60 9.98 2.71
N ALA A 317 23.62 9.13 2.74
CA ALA A 317 23.49 7.67 2.62
C ALA A 317 22.58 7.08 3.71
N ASP A 318 22.64 7.63 4.92
CA ASP A 318 21.89 7.15 6.09
C ASP A 318 20.51 7.81 6.24
N MET A 319 20.10 8.69 5.33
CA MET A 319 18.82 9.35 5.43
C MET A 319 17.67 8.42 5.02
N LEU A 320 16.53 8.50 5.73
CA LEU A 320 15.30 7.75 5.42
C LEU A 320 14.89 7.87 3.96
N VAL A 321 14.99 9.05 3.39
CA VAL A 321 14.56 9.38 2.03
C VAL A 321 15.40 8.71 0.93
N CYS A 322 16.61 8.26 1.26
CA CYS A 322 17.52 7.54 0.37
C CYS A 322 17.36 6.02 0.43
N SER A 323 16.61 5.52 1.40
CA SER A 323 16.45 4.09 1.58
C SER A 323 15.43 3.48 0.61
N LYS A 324 15.79 2.35 0.01
CA LYS A 324 14.86 1.50 -0.74
C LYS A 324 14.03 0.60 0.19
N GLU A 325 14.52 0.36 1.39
CA GLU A 325 13.98 -0.53 2.42
C GLU A 325 13.75 0.25 3.71
N ALA A 326 12.94 1.29 3.64
CA ALA A 326 12.80 2.34 4.64
C ALA A 326 12.73 1.83 6.09
N LEU A 327 11.86 0.85 6.39
CA LEU A 327 11.66 0.39 7.77
C LEU A 327 12.82 -0.50 8.26
N ALA A 328 13.42 -1.31 7.38
CA ALA A 328 14.60 -2.10 7.74
C ALA A 328 15.80 -1.19 8.03
N HIS A 329 15.99 -0.17 7.21
CA HIS A 329 17.05 0.84 7.37
C HIS A 329 16.96 1.58 8.71
N VAL A 330 15.75 2.02 9.11
CA VAL A 330 15.52 2.64 10.42
C VAL A 330 15.96 1.74 11.58
N LEU A 331 15.67 0.44 11.50
CA LEU A 331 16.08 -0.51 12.54
C LEU A 331 17.58 -0.76 12.57
N GLN A 332 18.27 -0.70 11.43
CA GLN A 332 19.71 -0.86 11.33
C GLN A 332 20.44 0.32 11.95
N ILE A 333 20.11 1.54 11.53
CA ILE A 333 20.73 2.78 12.04
C ILE A 333 20.37 2.99 13.51
N GLY A 334 19.12 2.79 13.89
CA GLY A 334 18.66 2.92 15.26
C GLY A 334 19.36 1.96 16.26
N ARG A 335 20.04 0.90 15.78
CA ARG A 335 20.92 0.05 16.59
C ARG A 335 22.34 0.60 16.72
N ALA A 336 22.82 1.30 15.69
CA ALA A 336 24.18 1.86 15.70
C ALA A 336 24.34 3.06 16.67
N HIS A 337 23.23 3.67 17.06
CA HIS A 337 23.20 4.81 17.99
C HIS A 337 22.88 4.40 19.45
N VAL A 338 22.91 3.11 19.77
CA VAL A 338 22.82 2.54 21.14
C VAL A 338 24.16 1.93 21.54
#